data_fda98f8e890d09a73fc6930b6000317b
#
_entry.id   fda98f8e890d09a73fc6930b6000317b
#
_cell.length_a   1.000
_cell.length_b   1.000
_cell.length_c   1.000
_cell.angle_alpha   90.00
_cell.angle_beta   90.00
_cell.angle_gamma   90.00
#
_symmetry.space_group_name_H-M   'P 1'
#
loop_
_entity.id
_entity.type
_entity.pdbx_description
1 polymer ?
#
loop_
_entity_poly.entity_id
_entity_poly.type
_entity_poly.pdbx_seq_one_letter_code
_entity_poly.pdbx_strand_id
1 'polypeptide(L)'
;MVRIYLENVHKSYNKRAVVNRVNLSVSQGEVVGLLGPNGAGKTTTFSIVTGLVKPDRGRVWLNEKEITQLPMHKRSHMGIGYLAQDPSIFRNLSIRDNLLLVLEQTGVPYRQRGKRLQELLGEFHLEKVALTLGTQVSGGERRRAELARSLVVGRGEPLFLLLDEPFSGIDPIVVAEIQQFVAKLRDRGMGILITDHNVRETLEITDRAYIMRDGEILASGSPEELYDNPLVRQYYLGQKFQR
;
A
#
# COMPACT_ATOMS: atom_id res chain seq x y z
N MET A 1 13.38 -14.13 7.22
CA MET A 1 12.41 -13.43 6.36
C MET A 1 12.15 -12.07 7.00
N VAL A 2 12.30 -10.98 6.26
CA VAL A 2 12.09 -9.61 6.80
C VAL A 2 10.60 -9.35 6.96
N ARG A 3 10.18 -8.67 8.03
CA ARG A 3 8.77 -8.32 8.28
C ARG A 3 8.61 -6.91 8.84
N ILE A 4 7.48 -6.28 8.50
CA ILE A 4 6.97 -5.11 9.22
C ILE A 4 5.93 -5.60 10.21
N TYR A 5 5.94 -5.09 11.46
CA TYR A 5 4.87 -5.40 12.39
C TYR A 5 4.57 -4.26 13.36
N LEU A 6 3.32 -4.19 13.76
CA LEU A 6 2.79 -3.29 14.75
C LEU A 6 2.60 -4.07 16.07
N GLU A 7 3.02 -3.47 17.15
CA GLU A 7 2.90 -4.03 18.49
C GLU A 7 2.06 -3.11 19.37
N ASN A 8 0.84 -3.55 19.71
CA ASN A 8 -0.10 -2.86 20.61
C ASN A 8 -0.27 -1.37 20.29
N VAL A 9 -0.48 -1.05 19.01
CA VAL A 9 -0.55 0.33 18.53
C VAL A 9 -1.87 0.98 18.93
N HIS A 10 -1.78 2.22 19.45
CA HIS A 10 -2.91 3.08 19.80
C HIS A 10 -2.79 4.43 19.12
N LYS A 11 -3.94 4.96 18.70
CA LYS A 11 -4.06 6.34 18.21
C LYS A 11 -5.43 6.92 18.55
N SER A 12 -5.43 8.13 19.09
CA SER A 12 -6.65 8.87 19.41
C SER A 12 -6.61 10.25 18.77
N TYR A 13 -7.78 10.75 18.38
CA TYR A 13 -8.01 12.13 17.96
C TYR A 13 -9.16 12.70 18.79
N ASN A 14 -8.98 13.87 19.36
CA ASN A 14 -10.01 14.54 20.17
C ASN A 14 -10.61 13.61 21.24
N LYS A 15 -9.77 12.87 21.97
CA LYS A 15 -10.15 11.87 22.99
C LYS A 15 -10.92 10.64 22.47
N ARG A 16 -11.16 10.53 21.16
CA ARG A 16 -11.75 9.34 20.54
C ARG A 16 -10.63 8.41 20.07
N ALA A 17 -10.60 7.18 20.57
CA ALA A 17 -9.70 6.15 20.10
C ALA A 17 -10.13 5.74 18.67
N VAL A 18 -9.19 5.85 17.72
CA VAL A 18 -9.38 5.47 16.31
C VAL A 18 -8.61 4.19 15.99
N VAL A 19 -7.51 3.95 16.70
CA VAL A 19 -6.76 2.69 16.66
C VAL A 19 -6.54 2.26 18.10
N ASN A 20 -6.92 1.04 18.45
CA ASN A 20 -6.87 0.53 19.81
C ASN A 20 -6.23 -0.87 19.85
N ARG A 21 -5.05 -0.99 20.45
CA ARG A 21 -4.27 -2.23 20.60
C ARG A 21 -4.08 -3.04 19.32
N VAL A 22 -3.92 -2.36 18.17
CA VAL A 22 -3.77 -3.03 16.89
C VAL A 22 -2.41 -3.73 16.84
N ASN A 23 -2.46 -5.03 16.52
CA ASN A 23 -1.33 -5.86 16.16
C ASN A 23 -1.53 -6.35 14.74
N LEU A 24 -0.55 -6.08 13.87
CA LEU A 24 -0.58 -6.41 12.44
C LEU A 24 0.84 -6.75 12.01
N SER A 25 0.99 -7.66 11.09
CA SER A 25 2.30 -7.94 10.50
C SER A 25 2.19 -8.16 8.99
N VAL A 26 3.27 -7.89 8.27
CA VAL A 26 3.44 -8.20 6.85
C VAL A 26 4.86 -8.73 6.67
N SER A 27 5.00 -9.88 6.05
CA SER A 27 6.29 -10.50 5.72
C SER A 27 6.63 -10.29 4.24
N GLN A 28 7.89 -10.40 3.88
CA GLN A 28 8.28 -10.44 2.49
C GLN A 28 7.69 -11.67 1.78
N GLY A 29 7.24 -11.47 0.53
CA GLY A 29 6.64 -12.52 -0.28
C GLY A 29 5.18 -12.84 0.06
N GLU A 30 4.50 -11.98 0.84
CA GLU A 30 3.06 -12.10 1.09
C GLU A 30 2.30 -10.82 0.76
N VAL A 31 1.03 -10.96 0.38
CA VAL A 31 0.06 -9.88 0.26
C VAL A 31 -0.91 -9.95 1.43
N VAL A 32 -0.94 -8.88 2.24
CA VAL A 32 -1.79 -8.79 3.42
C VAL A 32 -2.85 -7.71 3.22
N GLY A 33 -4.13 -8.07 3.37
CA GLY A 33 -5.25 -7.12 3.36
C GLY A 33 -5.48 -6.48 4.73
N LEU A 34 -5.79 -5.18 4.76
CA LEU A 34 -6.35 -4.50 5.93
C LEU A 34 -7.72 -3.96 5.55
N LEU A 35 -8.77 -4.67 5.89
CA LEU A 35 -10.14 -4.43 5.45
C LEU A 35 -11.03 -4.03 6.63
N GLY A 36 -12.21 -3.50 6.33
CA GLY A 36 -13.18 -3.09 7.33
C GLY A 36 -14.05 -1.92 6.87
N PRO A 37 -15.13 -1.59 7.57
CA PRO A 37 -16.03 -0.51 7.20
C PRO A 37 -15.35 0.88 7.26
N ASN A 38 -16.02 1.89 6.71
CA ASN A 38 -15.58 3.27 6.83
C ASN A 38 -15.53 3.68 8.31
N GLY A 39 -14.46 4.38 8.69
CA GLY A 39 -14.24 4.79 10.08
C GLY A 39 -13.66 3.69 11.00
N ALA A 40 -13.37 2.49 10.50
CA ALA A 40 -12.78 1.41 11.29
C ALA A 40 -11.35 1.69 11.79
N GLY A 41 -10.65 2.70 11.25
CA GLY A 41 -9.28 3.04 11.63
C GLY A 41 -8.22 2.58 10.64
N LYS A 42 -8.60 2.00 9.48
CA LYS A 42 -7.68 1.49 8.43
C LYS A 42 -6.66 2.54 8.00
N THR A 43 -7.11 3.68 7.49
CA THR A 43 -6.25 4.77 6.98
C THR A 43 -5.30 5.30 8.07
N THR A 44 -5.77 5.38 9.33
CA THR A 44 -4.92 5.78 10.46
C THR A 44 -3.85 4.72 10.73
N THR A 45 -4.22 3.44 10.75
CA THR A 45 -3.28 2.32 10.91
C THR A 45 -2.25 2.32 9.78
N PHE A 46 -2.70 2.49 8.54
CA PHE A 46 -1.83 2.63 7.37
C PHE A 46 -0.86 3.81 7.50
N SER A 47 -1.38 4.97 7.90
CA SER A 47 -0.57 6.18 8.13
C SER A 47 0.48 5.98 9.24
N ILE A 48 0.20 5.12 10.22
CA ILE A 48 1.17 4.74 11.25
C ILE A 48 2.25 3.82 10.66
N VAL A 49 1.88 2.86 9.81
CA VAL A 49 2.87 1.99 9.13
C VAL A 49 3.76 2.78 8.18
N THR A 50 3.20 3.75 7.46
CA THR A 50 3.96 4.62 6.54
C THR A 50 4.85 5.64 7.28
N GLY A 51 4.54 5.97 8.53
CA GLY A 51 5.24 7.01 9.30
C GLY A 51 4.75 8.43 9.03
N LEU A 52 3.58 8.57 8.42
CA LEU A 52 2.86 9.86 8.27
C LEU A 52 2.24 10.29 9.60
N VAL A 53 1.78 9.33 10.40
CA VAL A 53 1.21 9.55 11.73
C VAL A 53 2.01 8.77 12.77
N LYS A 54 2.31 9.41 13.91
CA LYS A 54 2.90 8.74 15.05
C LYS A 54 1.82 8.14 15.93
N PRO A 55 1.96 6.89 16.38
CA PRO A 55 1.07 6.32 17.39
C PRO A 55 1.23 7.04 18.73
N ASP A 56 0.18 7.03 19.53
CA ASP A 56 0.22 7.57 20.90
C ASP A 56 0.87 6.56 21.86
N ARG A 57 0.68 5.25 21.56
CA ARG A 57 1.31 4.11 22.28
C ARG A 57 1.55 2.97 21.31
N GLY A 58 2.38 2.02 21.73
CA GLY A 58 2.78 0.87 20.91
C GLY A 58 3.96 1.19 20.02
N ARG A 59 4.36 0.23 19.20
CA ARG A 59 5.58 0.29 18.41
C ARG A 59 5.38 -0.21 16.99
N VAL A 60 6.18 0.30 16.07
CA VAL A 60 6.28 -0.16 14.68
C VAL A 60 7.70 -0.66 14.46
N TRP A 61 7.82 -1.86 13.92
CA TRP A 61 9.08 -2.53 13.72
C TRP A 61 9.30 -2.88 12.26
N LEU A 62 10.53 -2.77 11.80
CA LEU A 62 11.02 -3.39 10.58
C LEU A 62 12.07 -4.42 11.00
N ASN A 63 11.70 -5.68 11.00
CA ASN A 63 12.50 -6.76 11.59
C ASN A 63 12.79 -6.47 13.08
N GLU A 64 14.06 -6.42 13.44
CA GLU A 64 14.54 -6.12 14.81
C GLU A 64 14.70 -4.61 15.06
N LYS A 65 14.49 -3.78 14.03
CA LYS A 65 14.67 -2.33 14.14
C LYS A 65 13.36 -1.64 14.43
N GLU A 66 13.29 -0.94 15.55
CA GLU A 66 12.17 -0.06 15.83
C GLU A 66 12.19 1.17 14.92
N ILE A 67 11.06 1.40 14.22
CA ILE A 67 10.88 2.51 13.29
C ILE A 67 9.76 3.46 13.71
N THR A 68 9.23 3.33 14.91
CA THR A 68 8.06 4.08 15.42
C THR A 68 8.21 5.59 15.22
N GLN A 69 9.38 6.15 15.55
CA GLN A 69 9.64 7.59 15.46
C GLN A 69 10.18 8.05 14.10
N LEU A 70 10.45 7.12 13.18
CA LEU A 70 10.99 7.46 11.88
C LEU A 70 9.90 8.00 10.95
N PRO A 71 10.09 9.20 10.36
CA PRO A 71 9.16 9.75 9.38
C PRO A 71 9.21 8.97 8.06
N MET A 72 8.18 9.13 7.24
CA MET A 72 7.98 8.41 5.98
C MET A 72 9.22 8.40 5.07
N HIS A 73 9.89 9.53 4.86
CA HIS A 73 11.07 9.60 3.98
C HIS A 73 12.22 8.71 4.46
N LYS A 74 12.42 8.57 5.79
CA LYS A 74 13.43 7.65 6.34
C LYS A 74 13.02 6.19 6.17
N ARG A 75 11.72 5.88 6.31
CA ARG A 75 11.19 4.52 6.06
C ARG A 75 11.30 4.16 4.57
N SER A 76 11.06 5.12 3.67
CA SER A 76 11.26 4.91 2.23
C SER A 76 12.72 4.52 1.92
N HIS A 77 13.73 5.18 2.51
CA HIS A 77 15.13 4.79 2.35
C HIS A 77 15.47 3.41 2.94
N MET A 78 14.60 2.86 3.77
CA MET A 78 14.70 1.50 4.31
C MET A 78 13.97 0.45 3.46
N GLY A 79 13.45 0.84 2.29
CA GLY A 79 12.79 -0.05 1.36
C GLY A 79 11.27 -0.16 1.55
N ILE A 80 10.62 0.85 2.12
CA ILE A 80 9.16 0.88 2.26
C ILE A 80 8.58 1.86 1.23
N GLY A 81 7.97 1.32 0.16
CA GLY A 81 7.22 2.10 -0.83
C GLY A 81 5.79 2.38 -0.37
N TYR A 82 5.21 3.48 -0.85
CA TYR A 82 3.84 3.86 -0.50
C TYR A 82 3.10 4.47 -1.68
N LEU A 83 1.94 3.92 -1.98
CA LEU A 83 0.94 4.48 -2.88
C LEU A 83 -0.19 5.08 -2.06
N ALA A 84 -0.36 6.40 -2.13
CA ALA A 84 -1.41 7.12 -1.42
C ALA A 84 -2.79 6.91 -2.07
N GLN A 85 -3.85 7.08 -1.27
CA GLN A 85 -5.23 7.10 -1.72
C GLN A 85 -5.48 8.26 -2.69
N ASP A 86 -5.07 9.48 -2.28
CA ASP A 86 -5.22 10.66 -3.12
C ASP A 86 -4.19 10.69 -4.27
N PRO A 87 -4.59 11.24 -5.45
CA PRO A 87 -3.68 11.40 -6.56
C PRO A 87 -2.42 12.17 -6.19
N SER A 88 -1.26 11.52 -6.33
CA SER A 88 0.04 12.05 -5.88
C SER A 88 0.96 12.52 -7.01
N ILE A 89 0.53 12.36 -8.27
CA ILE A 89 1.34 12.76 -9.43
C ILE A 89 1.52 14.29 -9.50
N PHE A 90 2.72 14.73 -9.84
CA PHE A 90 2.98 16.13 -10.13
C PHE A 90 2.36 16.51 -11.47
N ARG A 91 1.21 17.19 -11.42
CA ARG A 91 0.34 17.43 -12.57
C ARG A 91 1.01 18.21 -13.70
N ASN A 92 1.90 19.14 -13.38
CA ASN A 92 2.60 20.02 -14.33
C ASN A 92 3.94 19.43 -14.82
N LEU A 93 4.27 18.21 -14.42
CA LEU A 93 5.42 17.47 -14.92
C LEU A 93 4.96 16.37 -15.89
N SER A 94 5.80 16.00 -16.83
CA SER A 94 5.57 14.81 -17.66
C SER A 94 5.64 13.54 -16.81
N ILE A 95 5.11 12.42 -17.29
CA ILE A 95 5.23 11.12 -16.63
C ILE A 95 6.72 10.77 -16.41
N ARG A 96 7.54 10.98 -17.43
CA ARG A 96 8.99 10.82 -17.36
C ARG A 96 9.62 11.64 -16.24
N ASP A 97 9.28 12.93 -16.16
CA ASP A 97 9.87 13.82 -15.16
C ASP A 97 9.37 13.52 -13.75
N ASN A 98 8.13 13.04 -13.61
CA ASN A 98 7.61 12.49 -12.36
C ASN A 98 8.45 11.32 -11.84
N LEU A 99 8.85 10.40 -12.70
CA LEU A 99 9.69 9.26 -12.35
C LEU A 99 11.13 9.68 -12.10
N LEU A 100 11.70 10.56 -12.94
CA LEU A 100 13.06 11.07 -12.78
C LEU A 100 13.24 11.82 -11.45
N LEU A 101 12.28 12.65 -11.07
CA LEU A 101 12.31 13.39 -9.82
C LEU A 101 12.46 12.46 -8.62
N VAL A 102 11.67 11.38 -8.59
CA VAL A 102 11.72 10.43 -7.46
C VAL A 102 13.01 9.62 -7.48
N LEU A 103 13.49 9.19 -8.65
CA LEU A 103 14.81 8.53 -8.81
C LEU A 103 15.96 9.41 -8.30
N GLU A 104 15.85 10.71 -8.50
CA GLU A 104 16.82 11.67 -7.99
C GLU A 104 16.76 11.82 -6.47
N GLN A 105 15.56 12.06 -5.93
CA GLN A 105 15.35 12.31 -4.50
C GLN A 105 15.65 11.07 -3.63
N THR A 106 15.48 9.88 -4.17
CA THR A 106 15.80 8.63 -3.46
C THR A 106 17.26 8.22 -3.56
N GLY A 107 18.10 9.02 -4.25
CA GLY A 107 19.54 8.83 -4.30
C GLY A 107 20.02 7.78 -5.30
N VAL A 108 19.19 7.46 -6.31
CA VAL A 108 19.64 6.62 -7.44
C VAL A 108 20.77 7.32 -8.18
N PRO A 109 21.95 6.68 -8.37
CA PRO A 109 23.10 7.27 -9.04
C PRO A 109 22.73 7.78 -10.44
N TYR A 110 23.20 8.97 -10.81
CA TYR A 110 22.87 9.61 -12.09
C TYR A 110 23.02 8.67 -13.30
N ARG A 111 24.12 7.90 -13.34
CA ARG A 111 24.40 6.94 -14.43
C ARG A 111 23.37 5.79 -14.54
N GLN A 112 22.64 5.50 -13.47
CA GLN A 112 21.64 4.41 -13.42
C GLN A 112 20.21 4.91 -13.65
N ARG A 113 19.93 6.21 -13.48
CA ARG A 113 18.58 6.78 -13.57
C ARG A 113 17.93 6.54 -14.92
N GLY A 114 18.68 6.70 -16.03
CA GLY A 114 18.16 6.48 -17.38
C GLY A 114 17.70 5.03 -17.60
N LYS A 115 18.52 4.05 -17.18
CA LYS A 115 18.18 2.63 -17.28
C LYS A 115 16.93 2.32 -16.43
N ARG A 116 16.94 2.74 -15.15
CA ARG A 116 15.82 2.48 -14.24
C ARG A 116 14.52 3.16 -14.69
N LEU A 117 14.61 4.35 -15.27
CA LEU A 117 13.46 5.02 -15.88
C LEU A 117 12.85 4.19 -17.02
N GLN A 118 13.67 3.66 -17.95
CA GLN A 118 13.17 2.83 -19.05
C GLN A 118 12.53 1.53 -18.54
N GLU A 119 13.12 0.89 -17.54
CA GLU A 119 12.55 -0.28 -16.90
C GLU A 119 11.16 0.03 -16.32
N LEU A 120 11.02 1.13 -15.57
CA LEU A 120 9.73 1.54 -15.00
C LEU A 120 8.70 1.90 -16.06
N LEU A 121 9.09 2.63 -17.11
CA LEU A 121 8.19 2.97 -18.21
C LEU A 121 7.68 1.70 -18.90
N GLY A 122 8.57 0.75 -19.19
CA GLY A 122 8.20 -0.53 -19.82
C GLY A 122 7.33 -1.40 -18.92
N GLU A 123 7.72 -1.56 -17.67
CA GLU A 123 7.02 -2.40 -16.71
C GLU A 123 5.57 -1.93 -16.48
N PHE A 124 5.32 -0.62 -16.51
CA PHE A 124 4.00 -0.01 -16.29
C PHE A 124 3.28 0.41 -17.57
N HIS A 125 3.79 0.05 -18.75
CA HIS A 125 3.21 0.39 -20.04
C HIS A 125 2.97 1.90 -20.21
N LEU A 126 3.97 2.71 -19.83
CA LEU A 126 3.92 4.18 -19.84
C LEU A 126 4.76 4.83 -20.97
N GLU A 127 5.41 4.02 -21.83
CA GLU A 127 6.32 4.52 -22.88
C GLU A 127 5.63 5.52 -23.80
N LYS A 128 4.38 5.23 -24.21
CA LYS A 128 3.61 6.07 -25.14
C LYS A 128 3.25 7.43 -24.55
N VAL A 129 3.13 7.52 -23.23
CA VAL A 129 2.72 8.73 -22.51
C VAL A 129 3.86 9.34 -21.69
N ALA A 130 5.08 8.86 -21.89
CA ALA A 130 6.24 9.30 -21.12
C ALA A 130 6.44 10.83 -21.12
N LEU A 131 6.17 11.49 -22.25
CA LEU A 131 6.30 12.94 -22.41
C LEU A 131 5.00 13.71 -22.15
N THR A 132 3.89 13.01 -21.87
CA THR A 132 2.59 13.62 -21.60
C THR A 132 2.56 14.18 -20.16
N LEU A 133 1.96 15.36 -19.99
CA LEU A 133 1.82 15.97 -18.68
C LEU A 133 0.83 15.18 -17.80
N GLY A 134 1.04 15.19 -16.48
CA GLY A 134 0.16 14.54 -15.52
C GLY A 134 -1.29 15.02 -15.54
N THR A 135 -1.56 16.22 -16.06
CA THR A 135 -2.91 16.75 -16.30
C THR A 135 -3.62 16.14 -17.51
N GLN A 136 -2.88 15.54 -18.43
CA GLN A 136 -3.37 15.10 -19.74
C GLN A 136 -3.50 13.57 -19.87
N VAL A 137 -2.98 12.82 -18.89
CA VAL A 137 -3.08 11.36 -18.88
C VAL A 137 -4.43 10.88 -18.34
N SER A 138 -4.88 9.72 -18.81
CA SER A 138 -6.08 9.05 -18.29
C SER A 138 -5.93 8.65 -16.81
N GLY A 139 -7.05 8.31 -16.15
CA GLY A 139 -7.03 7.83 -14.76
C GLY A 139 -6.17 6.59 -14.58
N GLY A 140 -6.26 5.62 -15.50
CA GLY A 140 -5.47 4.39 -15.46
C GLY A 140 -3.98 4.64 -15.68
N GLU A 141 -3.60 5.46 -16.66
CA GLU A 141 -2.20 5.84 -16.90
C GLU A 141 -1.62 6.59 -15.70
N ARG A 142 -2.39 7.49 -15.10
CA ARG A 142 -2.00 8.18 -13.88
C ARG A 142 -1.75 7.19 -12.74
N ARG A 143 -2.66 6.24 -12.51
CA ARG A 143 -2.51 5.24 -11.43
C ARG A 143 -1.30 4.35 -11.64
N ARG A 144 -1.04 3.92 -12.88
CA ARG A 144 0.18 3.18 -13.23
C ARG A 144 1.46 3.99 -12.97
N ALA A 145 1.45 5.30 -13.28
CA ALA A 145 2.59 6.17 -13.00
C ALA A 145 2.83 6.37 -11.49
N GLU A 146 1.77 6.48 -10.70
CA GLU A 146 1.85 6.55 -9.24
C GLU A 146 2.40 5.26 -8.62
N LEU A 147 1.96 4.10 -9.13
CA LEU A 147 2.51 2.80 -8.76
C LEU A 147 4.00 2.71 -9.11
N ALA A 148 4.38 3.07 -10.34
CA ALA A 148 5.78 3.10 -10.76
C ALA A 148 6.64 3.97 -9.84
N ARG A 149 6.12 5.13 -9.41
CA ARG A 149 6.79 6.02 -8.44
C ARG A 149 6.95 5.38 -7.07
N SER A 150 5.94 4.65 -6.60
CA SER A 150 5.97 4.00 -5.28
C SER A 150 7.01 2.88 -5.17
N LEU A 151 7.47 2.35 -6.32
CA LEU A 151 8.56 1.37 -6.38
C LEU A 151 9.96 2.00 -6.38
N VAL A 152 10.06 3.32 -6.42
CA VAL A 152 11.35 3.99 -6.34
C VAL A 152 11.66 4.32 -4.88
N VAL A 153 12.42 3.46 -4.23
CA VAL A 153 12.84 3.61 -2.83
C VAL A 153 14.34 3.40 -2.71
N GLY A 154 15.05 4.35 -2.11
CA GLY A 154 16.48 4.22 -1.89
C GLY A 154 17.25 3.74 -3.14
N ARG A 155 18.21 2.82 -2.96
CA ARG A 155 19.09 2.34 -4.04
C ARG A 155 18.66 1.02 -4.69
N GLY A 156 17.51 0.47 -4.32
CA GLY A 156 17.06 -0.84 -4.79
C GLY A 156 15.56 -0.93 -5.03
N GLU A 157 15.07 -2.15 -5.15
CA GLU A 157 13.63 -2.40 -5.12
C GLU A 157 13.09 -2.33 -3.70
N PRO A 158 11.81 -1.98 -3.51
CA PRO A 158 11.18 -2.00 -2.20
C PRO A 158 11.21 -3.40 -1.58
N LEU A 159 11.42 -3.46 -0.28
CA LEU A 159 11.17 -4.67 0.51
C LEU A 159 9.68 -4.83 0.77
N PHE A 160 9.00 -3.70 0.92
CA PHE A 160 7.55 -3.62 1.19
C PHE A 160 6.91 -2.52 0.36
N LEU A 161 5.68 -2.78 -0.09
CA LEU A 161 4.82 -1.82 -0.77
C LEU A 161 3.50 -1.70 -0.02
N LEU A 162 3.16 -0.46 0.34
CA LEU A 162 1.92 -0.13 1.03
C LEU A 162 0.97 0.53 0.04
N LEU A 163 -0.19 -0.09 -0.21
CA LEU A 163 -1.18 0.33 -1.22
C LEU A 163 -2.46 0.80 -0.51
N ASP A 164 -2.69 2.12 -0.51
CA ASP A 164 -3.89 2.72 0.09
C ASP A 164 -4.96 2.94 -0.98
N GLU A 165 -6.00 2.12 -0.94
CA GLU A 165 -7.12 2.08 -1.89
C GLU A 165 -6.68 2.11 -3.37
N PRO A 166 -5.87 1.14 -3.83
CA PRO A 166 -5.34 1.15 -5.20
C PRO A 166 -6.42 0.98 -6.27
N PHE A 167 -7.58 0.43 -5.94
CA PHE A 167 -8.68 0.15 -6.88
C PHE A 167 -9.74 1.25 -6.93
N SER A 168 -9.62 2.27 -6.08
CA SER A 168 -10.64 3.32 -5.98
C SER A 168 -10.73 4.18 -7.25
N GLY A 169 -11.93 4.28 -7.81
CA GLY A 169 -12.24 5.19 -8.93
C GLY A 169 -11.57 4.84 -10.26
N ILE A 170 -11.22 3.58 -10.49
CA ILE A 170 -10.62 3.10 -11.75
C ILE A 170 -11.47 1.99 -12.40
N ASP A 171 -11.30 1.81 -13.70
CA ASP A 171 -12.01 0.81 -14.48
C ASP A 171 -11.62 -0.63 -14.10
N PRO A 172 -12.54 -1.61 -14.21
CA PRO A 172 -12.26 -3.02 -13.90
C PRO A 172 -11.07 -3.61 -14.66
N ILE A 173 -10.82 -3.15 -15.90
CA ILE A 173 -9.66 -3.60 -16.68
C ILE A 173 -8.36 -3.19 -16.00
N VAL A 174 -8.29 -1.93 -15.52
CA VAL A 174 -7.11 -1.42 -14.82
C VAL A 174 -6.97 -2.06 -13.44
N VAL A 175 -8.08 -2.39 -12.77
CA VAL A 175 -8.06 -3.19 -11.52
C VAL A 175 -7.35 -4.52 -11.75
N ALA A 176 -7.75 -5.27 -12.78
CA ALA A 176 -7.14 -6.55 -13.13
C ALA A 176 -5.64 -6.42 -13.47
N GLU A 177 -5.24 -5.35 -14.17
CA GLU A 177 -3.82 -5.05 -14.41
C GLU A 177 -3.04 -4.84 -13.11
N ILE A 178 -3.60 -4.06 -12.17
CA ILE A 178 -2.97 -3.79 -10.86
C ILE A 178 -2.89 -5.08 -10.03
N GLN A 179 -3.93 -5.92 -10.04
CA GLN A 179 -3.91 -7.22 -9.35
C GLN A 179 -2.78 -8.12 -9.86
N GLN A 180 -2.65 -8.24 -11.19
CA GLN A 180 -1.53 -8.99 -11.80
C GLN A 180 -0.17 -8.40 -11.42
N PHE A 181 -0.11 -7.08 -11.32
CA PHE A 181 1.11 -6.39 -10.95
C PHE A 181 1.49 -6.68 -9.49
N VAL A 182 0.53 -6.63 -8.58
CA VAL A 182 0.71 -6.98 -7.16
C VAL A 182 1.21 -8.43 -7.03
N ALA A 183 0.63 -9.36 -7.76
CA ALA A 183 1.06 -10.76 -7.78
C ALA A 183 2.52 -10.91 -8.24
N LYS A 184 2.92 -10.23 -9.32
CA LYS A 184 4.32 -10.23 -9.80
C LYS A 184 5.31 -9.68 -8.76
N LEU A 185 4.93 -8.62 -8.03
CA LEU A 185 5.78 -8.03 -6.99
C LEU A 185 5.91 -8.98 -5.79
N ARG A 186 4.83 -9.63 -5.36
CA ARG A 186 4.87 -10.69 -4.33
C ARG A 186 5.81 -11.82 -4.74
N ASP A 187 5.71 -12.30 -5.98
CA ASP A 187 6.52 -13.40 -6.49
C ASP A 187 8.02 -13.03 -6.59
N ARG A 188 8.35 -11.73 -6.67
CA ARG A 188 9.72 -11.21 -6.52
C ARG A 188 10.18 -11.13 -5.05
N GLY A 189 9.34 -11.54 -4.10
CA GLY A 189 9.64 -11.53 -2.67
C GLY A 189 9.28 -10.21 -1.95
N MET A 190 8.51 -9.32 -2.57
CA MET A 190 8.06 -8.08 -1.92
C MET A 190 6.89 -8.37 -0.97
N GLY A 191 6.92 -7.82 0.25
CA GLY A 191 5.78 -7.84 1.16
C GLY A 191 4.82 -6.69 0.80
N ILE A 192 3.52 -6.98 0.72
CA ILE A 192 2.53 -5.98 0.29
C ILE A 192 1.44 -5.86 1.36
N LEU A 193 1.18 -4.64 1.81
CA LEU A 193 0.00 -4.31 2.62
C LEU A 193 -0.95 -3.50 1.77
N ILE A 194 -2.18 -3.98 1.64
CA ILE A 194 -3.21 -3.34 0.83
C ILE A 194 -4.45 -3.05 1.66
N THR A 195 -5.03 -1.87 1.51
CA THR A 195 -6.38 -1.57 1.99
C THR A 195 -7.23 -1.09 0.83
N ASP A 196 -8.48 -1.52 0.81
CA ASP A 196 -9.48 -1.04 -0.15
C ASP A 196 -10.88 -1.19 0.45
N HIS A 197 -11.84 -0.47 -0.12
CA HIS A 197 -13.26 -0.65 0.19
C HIS A 197 -13.89 -1.76 -0.67
N ASN A 198 -13.28 -2.15 -1.77
CA ASN A 198 -13.67 -3.28 -2.59
C ASN A 198 -13.10 -4.58 -2.01
N VAL A 199 -13.88 -5.18 -1.11
CA VAL A 199 -13.48 -6.38 -0.35
C VAL A 199 -13.14 -7.54 -1.26
N ARG A 200 -13.99 -7.78 -2.27
CA ARG A 200 -13.84 -8.93 -3.18
C ARG A 200 -12.55 -8.85 -3.95
N GLU A 201 -12.32 -7.74 -4.65
CA GLU A 201 -11.11 -7.50 -5.44
C GLU A 201 -9.83 -7.60 -4.60
N THR A 202 -9.92 -7.19 -3.34
CA THR A 202 -8.78 -7.24 -2.42
C THR A 202 -8.54 -8.67 -1.92
N LEU A 203 -9.58 -9.39 -1.49
CA LEU A 203 -9.42 -10.76 -0.99
C LEU A 203 -8.96 -11.73 -2.08
N GLU A 204 -9.30 -11.49 -3.35
CA GLU A 204 -8.84 -12.31 -4.49
C GLU A 204 -7.31 -12.34 -4.65
N ILE A 205 -6.61 -11.31 -4.20
CA ILE A 205 -5.15 -11.20 -4.35
C ILE A 205 -4.37 -11.30 -3.04
N THR A 206 -5.05 -11.41 -1.90
CA THR A 206 -4.40 -11.49 -0.59
C THR A 206 -4.17 -12.93 -0.15
N ASP A 207 -3.01 -13.20 0.44
CA ASP A 207 -2.71 -14.49 1.08
C ASP A 207 -3.42 -14.59 2.43
N ARG A 208 -3.59 -13.45 3.12
CA ARG A 208 -4.40 -13.31 4.34
C ARG A 208 -4.83 -11.87 4.54
N ALA A 209 -5.81 -11.65 5.40
CA ALA A 209 -6.25 -10.30 5.72
C ALA A 209 -6.60 -10.13 7.20
N TYR A 210 -6.60 -8.88 7.62
CA TYR A 210 -7.12 -8.42 8.91
C TYR A 210 -8.42 -7.65 8.64
N ILE A 211 -9.47 -7.99 9.37
CA ILE A 211 -10.72 -7.23 9.38
C ILE A 211 -10.72 -6.30 10.58
N MET A 212 -10.73 -5.01 10.32
CA MET A 212 -10.71 -3.99 11.34
C MET A 212 -12.09 -3.40 11.57
N ARG A 213 -12.47 -3.20 12.84
CA ARG A 213 -13.72 -2.58 13.24
C ARG A 213 -13.53 -1.79 14.54
N ASP A 214 -14.12 -0.61 14.61
CA ASP A 214 -14.12 0.26 15.80
C ASP A 214 -12.71 0.46 16.42
N GLY A 215 -11.69 0.52 15.56
CA GLY A 215 -10.30 0.71 15.96
C GLY A 215 -9.55 -0.56 16.36
N GLU A 216 -10.16 -1.74 16.32
CA GLU A 216 -9.57 -3.02 16.73
C GLU A 216 -9.57 -4.04 15.58
N ILE A 217 -8.72 -5.07 15.68
CA ILE A 217 -8.77 -6.22 14.77
C ILE A 217 -9.90 -7.16 15.24
N LEU A 218 -10.95 -7.24 14.44
CA LEU A 218 -12.09 -8.13 14.68
C LEU A 218 -11.77 -9.59 14.36
N ALA A 219 -11.06 -9.82 13.25
CA ALA A 219 -10.69 -11.14 12.78
C ALA A 219 -9.44 -11.04 11.88
N SER A 220 -8.72 -12.14 11.76
CA SER A 220 -7.63 -12.29 10.78
C SER A 220 -7.55 -13.74 10.32
N GLY A 221 -7.15 -13.96 9.08
CA GLY A 221 -7.03 -15.30 8.49
C GLY A 221 -6.90 -15.26 6.97
N SER A 222 -6.92 -16.42 6.34
CA SER A 222 -7.01 -16.54 4.89
C SER A 222 -8.35 -16.00 4.36
N PRO A 223 -8.46 -15.67 3.06
CA PRO A 223 -9.74 -15.28 2.49
C PRO A 223 -10.88 -16.26 2.78
N GLU A 224 -10.62 -17.57 2.69
CA GLU A 224 -11.59 -18.64 2.97
C GLU A 224 -12.07 -18.58 4.43
N GLU A 225 -11.14 -18.50 5.38
CA GLU A 225 -11.46 -18.40 6.80
C GLU A 225 -12.30 -17.15 7.11
N LEU A 226 -11.99 -16.03 6.47
CA LEU A 226 -12.71 -14.77 6.67
C LEU A 226 -14.11 -14.80 6.04
N TYR A 227 -14.29 -15.44 4.88
CA TYR A 227 -15.60 -15.64 4.27
C TYR A 227 -16.53 -16.48 5.15
N ASP A 228 -16.00 -17.49 5.84
CA ASP A 228 -16.74 -18.40 6.69
C ASP A 228 -16.90 -17.90 8.15
N ASN A 229 -16.21 -16.82 8.52
CA ASN A 229 -16.26 -16.26 9.87
C ASN A 229 -17.61 -15.58 10.15
N PRO A 230 -18.38 -16.02 11.17
CA PRO A 230 -19.70 -15.46 11.48
C PRO A 230 -19.66 -13.97 11.83
N LEU A 231 -18.62 -13.52 12.56
CA LEU A 231 -18.47 -12.11 12.94
C LEU A 231 -18.17 -11.23 11.71
N VAL A 232 -17.34 -11.71 10.80
CA VAL A 232 -17.02 -11.00 9.56
C VAL A 232 -18.27 -10.88 8.69
N ARG A 233 -19.07 -11.96 8.55
CA ARG A 233 -20.35 -11.95 7.84
C ARG A 233 -21.36 -11.02 8.48
N GLN A 234 -21.50 -11.07 9.81
CA GLN A 234 -22.46 -10.23 10.53
C GLN A 234 -22.15 -8.75 10.43
N TYR A 235 -20.87 -8.37 10.56
CA TYR A 235 -20.47 -6.99 10.80
C TYR A 235 -19.82 -6.29 9.61
N TYR A 236 -19.45 -7.03 8.55
CA TYR A 236 -18.73 -6.45 7.44
C TYR A 236 -19.23 -6.90 6.06
N LEU A 237 -19.26 -8.21 5.78
CA LEU A 237 -19.63 -8.70 4.45
C LEU A 237 -21.15 -8.67 4.19
N GLY A 238 -21.96 -8.83 5.26
CA GLY A 238 -23.40 -9.06 5.16
C GLY A 238 -23.76 -10.53 4.89
N GLN A 239 -24.94 -10.94 5.34
CA GLN A 239 -25.39 -12.35 5.24
C GLN A 239 -25.57 -12.85 3.81
N LYS A 240 -25.82 -11.94 2.84
CA LYS A 240 -26.03 -12.25 1.42
C LYS A 240 -24.76 -12.22 0.58
N PHE A 241 -23.61 -11.97 1.17
CA PHE A 241 -22.35 -11.94 0.44
C PHE A 241 -22.01 -13.32 -0.09
N GLN A 242 -21.94 -13.45 -1.42
CA GLN A 242 -21.53 -14.67 -2.13
C GLN A 242 -20.11 -14.50 -2.65
N ARG A 243 -19.35 -15.61 -2.69
CA ARG A 243 -18.00 -15.69 -3.27
C ARG A 243 -17.97 -15.35 -4.74
#